data_1d5576eabe4b4b8301947de721720365
#
_entry.id   1d5576eabe4b4b8301947de721720365
#
_cell.length_a   1.000
_cell.length_b   1.000
_cell.length_c   1.000
_cell.angle_alpha   90.00
_cell.angle_beta   90.00
_cell.angle_gamma   90.00
#
_symmetry.space_group_name_H-M   'P 1'
#
loop_
_entity.id
_entity.type
_entity.pdbx_description
1 polymer ?
#
loop_
_entity_poly.entity_id
_entity_poly.type
_entity_poly.pdbx_seq_one_letter_code
_entity_poly.pdbx_strand_id
1 'polypeptide(L)'
;SANMNLLITGGAGFIGSRFAEMLMTGSIPNPYSSITVVDKLTYSGNLANLDAVITAPGFKFVEADICDRATMDEVFHKGGIQVVVNFAAESHVDRSIESSFEFLNTNVMGTQNLLDISRKFGVKRYLQVSTDEVYGSIETGHWDESFPLEPNSPYSASKASADLLVRSYHKTYGADTIITRCSNNYGTHHFPEKLIPLMINNILQKKPLPIYGKGDNIREWIHVDDHCRGVFAVLENGNPGEIYNISGTDELRNIELARKIISY
;
A
#
# COMPACT_ATOMS: atom_id res chain seq x y z
N SER A 1 12.01 -4.74 14.34
CA SER A 1 11.81 -3.29 14.14
C SER A 1 11.61 -2.50 15.43
N ALA A 2 11.84 -3.12 16.60
CA ALA A 2 11.68 -2.43 17.87
C ALA A 2 12.55 -1.17 17.95
N ASN A 3 11.95 -0.06 18.39
CA ASN A 3 12.61 1.24 18.56
C ASN A 3 13.09 1.91 17.27
N MET A 4 12.56 1.51 16.11
CA MET A 4 12.84 2.16 14.85
C MET A 4 11.80 3.23 14.53
N ASN A 5 12.18 4.18 13.67
CA ASN A 5 11.31 5.24 13.18
C ASN A 5 10.75 4.85 11.82
N LEU A 6 9.42 4.82 11.72
CA LEU A 6 8.68 4.41 10.52
C LEU A 6 8.24 5.63 9.72
N LEU A 7 8.42 5.58 8.41
CA LEU A 7 7.79 6.49 7.46
C LEU A 7 6.71 5.76 6.68
N ILE A 8 5.52 6.33 6.64
CA ILE A 8 4.40 5.88 5.82
C ILE A 8 4.14 6.96 4.78
N THR A 9 4.34 6.66 3.51
CA THR A 9 4.01 7.55 2.41
C THR A 9 2.66 7.17 1.81
N GLY A 10 1.90 8.16 1.32
CA GLY A 10 0.51 7.93 0.93
C GLY A 10 -0.41 7.63 2.11
N GLY A 11 -0.01 8.06 3.30
CA GLY A 11 -0.65 7.71 4.56
C GLY A 11 -1.91 8.51 4.91
N ALA A 12 -2.36 9.43 4.05
CA ALA A 12 -3.68 10.05 4.18
C ALA A 12 -4.72 9.42 3.24
N GLY A 13 -4.32 8.44 2.44
CA GLY A 13 -5.24 7.63 1.63
C GLY A 13 -5.98 6.59 2.46
N PHE A 14 -6.87 5.84 1.80
CA PHE A 14 -7.75 4.88 2.46
C PHE A 14 -6.98 3.80 3.24
N ILE A 15 -6.04 3.12 2.59
CA ILE A 15 -5.31 2.02 3.22
C ILE A 15 -4.21 2.54 4.14
N GLY A 16 -3.44 3.52 3.67
CA GLY A 16 -2.32 4.07 4.44
C GLY A 16 -2.75 4.72 5.75
N SER A 17 -3.86 5.45 5.75
CA SER A 17 -4.39 6.07 6.97
C SER A 17 -4.88 5.03 7.96
N ARG A 18 -5.53 3.96 7.48
CA ARG A 18 -5.97 2.89 8.36
C ARG A 18 -4.78 2.13 8.96
N PHE A 19 -3.73 1.92 8.18
CA PHE A 19 -2.50 1.31 8.69
C PHE A 19 -1.88 2.15 9.81
N ALA A 20 -1.75 3.45 9.60
CA ALA A 20 -1.23 4.37 10.62
C ALA A 20 -2.12 4.37 11.87
N GLU A 21 -3.43 4.44 11.70
CA GLU A 21 -4.40 4.42 12.79
C GLU A 21 -4.32 3.14 13.60
N MET A 22 -4.27 1.98 12.94
CA MET A 22 -4.19 0.70 13.64
C MET A 22 -2.90 0.56 14.47
N LEU A 23 -1.78 1.07 13.96
CA LEU A 23 -0.53 1.11 14.74
C LEU A 23 -0.64 2.05 15.93
N MET A 24 -1.16 3.24 15.73
CA MET A 24 -1.23 4.25 16.80
C MET A 24 -2.26 3.95 17.87
N THR A 25 -3.35 3.23 17.54
CA THR A 25 -4.40 2.85 18.50
C THR A 25 -4.19 1.50 19.14
N GLY A 26 -3.19 0.74 18.70
CA GLY A 26 -2.87 -0.57 19.27
C GLY A 26 -3.64 -1.74 18.67
N SER A 27 -4.46 -1.52 17.63
CA SER A 27 -5.10 -2.61 16.88
C SER A 27 -4.09 -3.52 16.20
N ILE A 28 -2.94 -2.95 15.86
CA ILE A 28 -1.70 -3.66 15.51
C ILE A 28 -0.67 -3.28 16.58
N PRO A 29 0.03 -4.26 17.20
CA PRO A 29 1.09 -3.94 18.17
C PRO A 29 2.16 -3.06 17.50
N ASN A 30 2.39 -1.88 18.06
CA ASN A 30 3.28 -0.89 17.47
C ASN A 30 4.71 -0.98 18.06
N PRO A 31 5.69 -1.51 17.32
CA PRO A 31 7.06 -1.59 17.79
C PRO A 31 7.88 -0.34 17.50
N TYR A 32 7.31 0.64 16.78
CA TYR A 32 8.06 1.81 16.32
C TYR A 32 8.10 2.92 17.36
N SER A 33 9.25 3.57 17.46
CA SER A 33 9.44 4.72 18.37
C SER A 33 8.68 5.94 17.88
N SER A 34 8.61 6.12 16.56
CA SER A 34 7.85 7.21 15.95
C SER A 34 7.28 6.77 14.60
N ILE A 35 6.18 7.39 14.21
CA ILE A 35 5.56 7.22 12.91
C ILE A 35 5.41 8.59 12.26
N THR A 36 6.03 8.76 11.12
CA THR A 36 5.87 9.94 10.26
C THR A 36 5.04 9.54 9.05
N VAL A 37 3.98 10.29 8.79
CA VAL A 37 3.14 10.11 7.60
C VAL A 37 3.40 11.25 6.64
N VAL A 38 3.61 10.92 5.38
CA VAL A 38 3.76 11.89 4.28
C VAL A 38 2.66 11.66 3.26
N ASP A 39 1.99 12.75 2.87
CA ASP A 39 1.00 12.73 1.80
C ASP A 39 0.92 14.13 1.19
N LYS A 40 0.73 14.23 -0.12
CA LYS A 40 0.60 15.53 -0.77
C LYS A 40 -0.83 16.06 -0.77
N LEU A 41 -1.78 15.29 -0.22
CA LEU A 41 -3.19 15.67 -0.04
C LEU A 41 -3.88 16.10 -1.34
N THR A 42 -3.53 15.45 -2.44
CA THR A 42 -4.27 15.60 -3.69
C THR A 42 -5.47 14.63 -3.68
N TYR A 43 -6.02 14.31 -4.79
CA TYR A 43 -7.30 13.63 -4.97
C TYR A 43 -7.65 12.53 -3.96
N SER A 44 -6.75 11.58 -3.69
CA SER A 44 -7.03 10.43 -2.83
C SER A 44 -6.65 10.62 -1.37
N GLY A 45 -5.82 11.63 -1.09
CA GLY A 45 -5.38 11.92 0.27
C GLY A 45 -6.34 12.90 0.97
N ASN A 46 -6.81 12.53 2.15
CA ASN A 46 -7.66 13.37 2.97
C ASN A 46 -7.14 13.38 4.41
N LEU A 47 -6.73 14.55 4.87
CA LEU A 47 -6.19 14.69 6.22
C LEU A 47 -7.18 14.27 7.31
N ALA A 48 -8.50 14.40 7.05
CA ALA A 48 -9.52 13.93 7.98
C ALA A 48 -9.44 12.43 8.28
N ASN A 49 -8.87 11.64 7.39
CA ASN A 49 -8.64 10.21 7.63
C ASN A 49 -7.66 9.95 8.78
N LEU A 50 -6.88 10.94 9.17
CA LEU A 50 -5.90 10.86 10.27
C LEU A 50 -6.38 11.54 11.56
N ASP A 51 -7.60 12.05 11.60
CA ASP A 51 -8.11 12.83 12.75
C ASP A 51 -7.94 12.11 14.08
N ALA A 52 -8.13 10.79 14.11
CA ALA A 52 -8.05 10.01 15.34
C ALA A 52 -6.62 9.98 15.93
N VAL A 53 -5.59 10.24 15.15
CA VAL A 53 -4.20 10.02 15.56
C VAL A 53 -3.30 11.23 15.36
N ILE A 54 -3.79 12.28 14.70
CA ILE A 54 -2.93 13.40 14.27
C ILE A 54 -2.25 14.15 15.42
N THR A 55 -2.84 14.12 16.62
CA THR A 55 -2.28 14.73 17.81
C THR A 55 -1.62 13.74 18.78
N ALA A 56 -1.59 12.46 18.41
CA ALA A 56 -1.03 11.43 19.27
C ALA A 56 0.50 11.60 19.44
N PRO A 57 1.05 11.40 20.64
CA PRO A 57 2.49 11.40 20.85
C PRO A 57 3.18 10.34 19.98
N GLY A 58 4.29 10.70 19.38
CA GLY A 58 5.04 9.81 18.49
C GLY A 58 4.51 9.75 17.07
N PHE A 59 3.49 10.52 16.74
CA PHE A 59 2.92 10.65 15.39
C PHE A 59 3.22 12.04 14.82
N LYS A 60 3.61 12.08 13.55
CA LYS A 60 3.84 13.33 12.82
C LYS A 60 3.30 13.21 11.41
N PHE A 61 2.57 14.23 10.96
CA PHE A 61 2.15 14.37 9.59
C PHE A 61 2.96 15.47 8.88
N VAL A 62 3.39 15.19 7.66
CA VAL A 62 4.08 16.15 6.79
C VAL A 62 3.38 16.16 5.44
N GLU A 63 2.86 17.32 5.03
CA GLU A 63 2.35 17.52 3.68
C GLU A 63 3.54 17.70 2.74
N ALA A 64 3.76 16.71 1.86
CA ALA A 64 4.88 16.73 0.94
C ALA A 64 4.63 15.80 -0.25
N ASP A 65 5.28 16.10 -1.35
CA ASP A 65 5.32 15.26 -2.55
C ASP A 65 6.55 14.36 -2.48
N ILE A 66 6.36 13.05 -2.61
CA ILE A 66 7.49 12.10 -2.58
C ILE A 66 8.48 12.31 -3.74
N CYS A 67 8.08 13.02 -4.79
CA CYS A 67 8.96 13.42 -5.90
C CYS A 67 9.86 14.60 -5.55
N ASP A 68 9.56 15.34 -4.49
CA ASP A 68 10.37 16.49 -4.04
C ASP A 68 11.57 15.98 -3.25
N ARG A 69 12.72 15.92 -3.92
CA ARG A 69 13.94 15.35 -3.35
C ARG A 69 14.42 16.11 -2.10
N ALA A 70 14.42 17.43 -2.15
CA ALA A 70 14.90 18.23 -1.04
C ALA A 70 14.03 18.07 0.19
N THR A 71 12.70 18.10 0.02
CA THR A 71 11.76 17.94 1.12
C THR A 71 11.83 16.52 1.71
N MET A 72 11.91 15.50 0.88
CA MET A 72 12.00 14.12 1.36
C MET A 72 13.34 13.84 2.04
N ASP A 73 14.42 14.40 1.56
CA ASP A 73 15.73 14.33 2.23
C ASP A 73 15.64 14.90 3.66
N GLU A 74 15.00 16.06 3.81
CA GLU A 74 14.78 16.69 5.11
C GLU A 74 13.89 15.81 6.02
N VAL A 75 12.82 15.25 5.48
CA VAL A 75 11.93 14.35 6.23
C VAL A 75 12.70 13.15 6.78
N PHE A 76 13.51 12.50 5.94
CA PHE A 76 14.30 11.35 6.37
C PHE A 76 15.34 11.73 7.43
N HIS A 77 16.01 12.87 7.23
CA HIS A 77 17.01 13.36 8.18
C HIS A 77 16.40 13.71 9.54
N LYS A 78 15.39 14.56 9.54
CA LYS A 78 14.73 15.02 10.78
C LYS A 78 13.99 13.90 11.50
N GLY A 79 13.37 13.00 10.74
CA GLY A 79 12.62 11.88 11.31
C GLY A 79 13.49 10.71 11.72
N GLY A 80 14.76 10.70 11.36
CA GLY A 80 15.63 9.56 11.61
C GLY A 80 15.06 8.28 11.03
N ILE A 81 14.51 8.32 9.83
CA ILE A 81 13.73 7.25 9.22
C ILE A 81 14.60 6.01 9.00
N GLN A 82 14.10 4.86 9.48
CA GLN A 82 14.79 3.58 9.40
C GLN A 82 13.97 2.50 8.69
N VAL A 83 12.65 2.67 8.62
CA VAL A 83 11.73 1.77 7.94
C VAL A 83 10.77 2.58 7.10
N VAL A 84 10.52 2.15 5.86
CA VAL A 84 9.64 2.85 4.93
C VAL A 84 8.55 1.89 4.45
N VAL A 85 7.30 2.34 4.49
CA VAL A 85 6.17 1.68 3.82
C VAL A 85 5.56 2.69 2.84
N ASN A 86 5.64 2.37 1.55
CA ASN A 86 5.11 3.22 0.50
C ASN A 86 3.74 2.72 0.05
N PHE A 87 2.68 3.40 0.52
CA PHE A 87 1.34 3.24 -0.02
C PHE A 87 1.19 4.24 -1.15
N ALA A 88 1.26 3.80 -2.39
CA ALA A 88 1.06 4.70 -3.51
C ALA A 88 -0.34 5.30 -3.48
N ALA A 89 -0.48 6.49 -4.05
CA ALA A 89 -1.76 7.16 -4.17
C ALA A 89 -2.78 6.22 -4.85
N GLU A 90 -3.82 5.86 -4.13
CA GLU A 90 -4.84 4.94 -4.62
C GLU A 90 -6.19 5.61 -4.61
N SER A 91 -6.77 5.79 -5.81
CA SER A 91 -8.17 6.12 -5.92
C SER A 91 -8.68 5.69 -7.28
N HIS A 92 -9.74 4.91 -7.28
CA HIS A 92 -10.45 4.59 -8.51
C HIS A 92 -11.20 5.80 -9.07
N VAL A 93 -11.67 6.67 -8.19
CA VAL A 93 -12.38 7.88 -8.57
C VAL A 93 -11.44 8.85 -9.26
N ASP A 94 -10.25 9.00 -8.74
CA ASP A 94 -9.30 10.00 -9.19
C ASP A 94 -8.54 9.61 -10.45
N ARG A 95 -8.53 8.34 -10.83
CA ARG A 95 -7.89 7.85 -12.05
C ARG A 95 -8.46 8.48 -13.31
N SER A 96 -9.74 8.87 -13.32
CA SER A 96 -10.37 9.54 -14.45
C SER A 96 -10.05 11.03 -14.50
N ILE A 97 -9.66 11.62 -13.39
CA ILE A 97 -9.34 13.03 -13.22
C ILE A 97 -7.85 13.27 -13.37
N GLU A 98 -7.05 12.40 -12.79
CA GLU A 98 -5.60 12.49 -12.79
C GLU A 98 -5.04 12.13 -14.17
N SER A 99 -4.14 12.95 -14.69
CA SER A 99 -3.50 12.65 -15.97
C SER A 99 -2.53 11.48 -15.84
N SER A 100 -2.28 10.79 -16.96
CA SER A 100 -1.29 9.70 -16.99
C SER A 100 0.09 10.16 -16.53
N PHE A 101 0.46 11.39 -16.84
CA PHE A 101 1.73 11.98 -16.40
C PHE A 101 1.82 12.06 -14.88
N GLU A 102 0.75 12.49 -14.22
CA GLU A 102 0.76 12.67 -12.77
C GLU A 102 0.94 11.36 -12.02
N PHE A 103 0.18 10.31 -12.36
CA PHE A 103 0.35 9.04 -11.66
C PHE A 103 1.63 8.30 -12.08
N LEU A 104 2.12 8.48 -13.30
CA LEU A 104 3.45 7.99 -13.69
C LEU A 104 4.53 8.67 -12.86
N ASN A 105 4.45 9.99 -12.72
CA ASN A 105 5.40 10.74 -11.94
C ASN A 105 5.39 10.28 -10.47
N THR A 106 4.22 10.19 -9.86
CA THR A 106 4.09 9.77 -8.47
C THR A 106 4.51 8.31 -8.26
N ASN A 107 3.99 7.40 -9.08
CA ASN A 107 4.22 5.97 -8.87
C ASN A 107 5.62 5.53 -9.28
N VAL A 108 6.16 6.07 -10.36
CA VAL A 108 7.48 5.66 -10.87
C VAL A 108 8.57 6.55 -10.29
N MET A 109 8.51 7.85 -10.55
CA MET A 109 9.56 8.78 -10.12
C MET A 109 9.57 8.97 -8.61
N GLY A 110 8.40 9.00 -7.98
CA GLY A 110 8.31 9.07 -6.52
C GLY A 110 8.91 7.84 -5.85
N THR A 111 8.64 6.65 -6.37
CA THR A 111 9.24 5.41 -5.88
C THR A 111 10.75 5.41 -6.07
N GLN A 112 11.23 5.84 -7.23
CA GLN A 112 12.66 5.99 -7.48
C GLN A 112 13.31 6.91 -6.46
N ASN A 113 12.70 8.05 -6.18
CA ASN A 113 13.23 9.01 -5.21
C ASN A 113 13.28 8.42 -3.79
N LEU A 114 12.21 7.74 -3.37
CA LEU A 114 12.17 7.08 -2.06
C LEU A 114 13.25 6.01 -1.92
N LEU A 115 13.46 5.22 -2.96
CA LEU A 115 14.49 4.19 -2.96
C LEU A 115 15.90 4.78 -2.84
N ASP A 116 16.19 5.85 -3.59
CA ASP A 116 17.49 6.53 -3.53
C ASP A 116 17.74 7.15 -2.17
N ILE A 117 16.75 7.84 -1.60
CA ILE A 117 16.87 8.45 -0.28
C ILE A 117 17.00 7.38 0.81
N SER A 118 16.25 6.29 0.67
CA SER A 118 16.36 5.16 1.60
C SER A 118 17.77 4.58 1.62
N ARG A 119 18.41 4.45 0.47
CA ARG A 119 19.82 4.03 0.41
C ARG A 119 20.75 5.06 1.07
N LYS A 120 20.55 6.32 0.78
CA LYS A 120 21.38 7.41 1.32
C LYS A 120 21.37 7.40 2.85
N PHE A 121 20.22 7.20 3.47
CA PHE A 121 20.06 7.23 4.92
C PHE A 121 20.19 5.85 5.60
N GLY A 122 20.52 4.82 4.85
CA GLY A 122 20.71 3.47 5.41
C GLY A 122 19.44 2.87 5.99
N VAL A 123 18.31 3.07 5.34
CA VAL A 123 17.03 2.48 5.73
C VAL A 123 17.16 0.96 5.84
N LYS A 124 16.65 0.40 6.94
CA LYS A 124 16.77 -1.03 7.24
C LYS A 124 15.82 -1.89 6.41
N ARG A 125 14.64 -1.37 6.09
CA ARG A 125 13.65 -2.07 5.27
C ARG A 125 12.74 -1.09 4.55
N TYR A 126 12.51 -1.36 3.27
CA TYR A 126 11.58 -0.65 2.41
C TYR A 126 10.52 -1.63 1.91
N LEU A 127 9.25 -1.33 2.16
CA LEU A 127 8.14 -2.14 1.67
C LEU A 127 7.28 -1.32 0.72
N GLN A 128 7.08 -1.86 -0.48
CA GLN A 128 6.19 -1.30 -1.50
C GLN A 128 4.83 -1.98 -1.42
N VAL A 129 3.80 -1.22 -1.14
CA VAL A 129 2.43 -1.73 -1.21
C VAL A 129 1.92 -1.56 -2.64
N SER A 130 1.72 -2.68 -3.32
CA SER A 130 1.30 -2.74 -4.71
C SER A 130 -0.08 -3.41 -4.83
N THR A 131 -0.44 -3.79 -6.03
CA THR A 131 -1.76 -4.32 -6.35
C THR A 131 -1.65 -5.55 -7.25
N ASP A 132 -2.62 -6.44 -7.16
CA ASP A 132 -2.72 -7.59 -8.05
C ASP A 132 -3.08 -7.20 -9.49
N GLU A 133 -3.52 -5.97 -9.73
CA GLU A 133 -3.76 -5.44 -11.08
C GLU A 133 -2.52 -5.48 -11.96
N VAL A 134 -1.31 -5.57 -11.38
CA VAL A 134 -0.06 -5.70 -12.14
C VAL A 134 0.05 -7.03 -12.88
N TYR A 135 -0.68 -8.04 -12.44
CA TYR A 135 -0.73 -9.34 -13.11
C TYR A 135 -1.66 -9.36 -14.34
N GLY A 136 -2.55 -8.37 -14.46
CA GLY A 136 -3.55 -8.32 -15.51
C GLY A 136 -4.85 -9.00 -15.12
N SER A 137 -5.44 -9.73 -16.07
CA SER A 137 -6.71 -10.43 -15.87
C SER A 137 -6.49 -11.93 -15.69
N ILE A 138 -7.32 -12.58 -14.89
CA ILE A 138 -7.32 -14.03 -14.71
C ILE A 138 -8.75 -14.56 -14.90
N GLU A 139 -8.90 -15.67 -15.61
CA GLU A 139 -10.22 -16.26 -15.88
C GLU A 139 -10.65 -17.18 -14.73
N THR A 140 -9.73 -17.92 -14.16
CA THR A 140 -10.00 -18.86 -13.06
C THR A 140 -8.83 -18.93 -12.09
N GLY A 141 -9.11 -19.17 -10.81
CA GLY A 141 -8.10 -19.35 -9.79
C GLY A 141 -7.52 -18.04 -9.24
N HIS A 142 -6.31 -18.13 -8.74
CA HIS A 142 -5.62 -17.02 -8.08
C HIS A 142 -4.28 -16.75 -8.76
N TRP A 143 -3.82 -15.49 -8.70
CA TRP A 143 -2.46 -15.18 -9.12
C TRP A 143 -1.46 -15.72 -8.09
N ASP A 144 -0.40 -16.26 -8.63
CA ASP A 144 0.79 -16.65 -7.89
C ASP A 144 1.84 -15.54 -8.06
N GLU A 145 2.73 -15.38 -7.09
CA GLU A 145 3.78 -14.36 -7.14
C GLU A 145 4.74 -14.56 -8.32
N SER A 146 4.80 -15.77 -8.88
CA SER A 146 5.60 -16.08 -10.06
C SER A 146 4.93 -15.70 -11.39
N PHE A 147 3.66 -15.29 -11.38
CA PHE A 147 2.96 -14.88 -12.59
C PHE A 147 3.64 -13.67 -13.21
N PRO A 148 3.70 -13.59 -14.54
CA PRO A 148 4.28 -12.44 -15.22
C PRO A 148 3.46 -11.18 -14.98
N LEU A 149 4.12 -10.03 -15.06
CA LEU A 149 3.44 -8.74 -14.99
C LEU A 149 2.83 -8.42 -16.35
N GLU A 150 1.51 -8.36 -16.43
CA GLU A 150 0.74 -8.09 -17.65
C GLU A 150 -0.35 -7.04 -17.38
N PRO A 151 0.03 -5.84 -16.94
CA PRO A 151 -0.95 -4.81 -16.58
C PRO A 151 -1.75 -4.36 -17.80
N ASN A 152 -3.05 -4.15 -17.61
CA ASN A 152 -3.99 -3.84 -18.70
C ASN A 152 -4.39 -2.36 -18.75
N SER A 153 -3.85 -1.53 -17.90
CA SER A 153 -4.12 -0.09 -17.90
C SER A 153 -2.83 0.71 -17.70
N PRO A 154 -2.78 1.97 -18.14
CA PRO A 154 -1.64 2.83 -17.85
C PRO A 154 -1.34 2.95 -16.36
N TYR A 155 -2.35 3.03 -15.52
CA TYR A 155 -2.18 3.07 -14.07
C TYR A 155 -1.52 1.79 -13.54
N SER A 156 -2.05 0.62 -13.91
CA SER A 156 -1.48 -0.67 -13.50
C SER A 156 -0.06 -0.85 -14.04
N ALA A 157 0.22 -0.33 -15.25
CA ALA A 157 1.56 -0.34 -15.82
C ALA A 157 2.53 0.52 -15.01
N SER A 158 2.07 1.68 -14.50
CA SER A 158 2.90 2.51 -13.62
C SER A 158 3.22 1.81 -12.30
N LYS A 159 2.26 1.10 -11.74
CA LYS A 159 2.47 0.31 -10.52
C LYS A 159 3.43 -0.85 -10.75
N ALA A 160 3.28 -1.56 -11.87
CA ALA A 160 4.20 -2.63 -12.27
C ALA A 160 5.63 -2.10 -12.48
N SER A 161 5.76 -0.92 -13.09
CA SER A 161 7.06 -0.26 -13.27
C SER A 161 7.71 0.08 -11.93
N ALA A 162 6.93 0.57 -10.99
CA ALA A 162 7.41 0.84 -9.63
C ALA A 162 7.89 -0.45 -8.94
N ASP A 163 7.14 -1.54 -9.08
CA ASP A 163 7.54 -2.85 -8.53
C ASP A 163 8.86 -3.33 -9.12
N LEU A 164 9.07 -3.14 -10.41
CA LEU A 164 10.34 -3.50 -11.08
C LEU A 164 11.51 -2.66 -10.56
N LEU A 165 11.29 -1.38 -10.28
CA LEU A 165 12.30 -0.54 -9.65
C LEU A 165 12.66 -1.05 -8.25
N VAL A 166 11.68 -1.35 -7.44
CA VAL A 166 11.89 -1.89 -6.08
C VAL A 166 12.72 -3.18 -6.15
N ARG A 167 12.33 -4.09 -7.03
CA ARG A 167 13.06 -5.33 -7.26
C ARG A 167 14.51 -5.08 -7.68
N SER A 168 14.73 -4.12 -8.57
CA SER A 168 16.06 -3.82 -9.10
C SER A 168 17.01 -3.30 -8.02
N TYR A 169 16.51 -2.57 -7.05
CA TYR A 169 17.34 -2.09 -5.92
C TYR A 169 17.84 -3.23 -5.04
N HIS A 170 17.00 -4.24 -4.83
CA HIS A 170 17.45 -5.45 -4.15
C HIS A 170 18.52 -6.19 -4.97
N LYS A 171 18.25 -6.41 -6.25
CA LYS A 171 19.18 -7.17 -7.13
C LYS A 171 20.50 -6.45 -7.34
N THR A 172 20.46 -5.14 -7.52
CA THR A 172 21.68 -4.37 -7.85
C THR A 172 22.47 -3.98 -6.60
N TYR A 173 21.79 -3.58 -5.53
CA TYR A 173 22.43 -2.97 -4.37
C TYR A 173 22.35 -3.84 -3.10
N GLY A 174 21.63 -4.95 -3.15
CA GLY A 174 21.38 -5.76 -1.96
C GLY A 174 20.47 -5.07 -0.93
N ALA A 175 19.72 -4.05 -1.34
CA ALA A 175 18.81 -3.35 -0.45
C ALA A 175 17.72 -4.28 0.06
N ASP A 176 17.34 -4.12 1.33
CA ASP A 176 16.25 -4.88 1.93
C ASP A 176 14.92 -4.26 1.48
N THR A 177 14.42 -4.72 0.34
CA THR A 177 13.15 -4.29 -0.24
C THR A 177 12.19 -5.46 -0.33
N ILE A 178 10.91 -5.19 -0.06
CA ILE A 178 9.83 -6.17 -0.13
C ILE A 178 8.65 -5.54 -0.87
N ILE A 179 7.90 -6.36 -1.58
CA ILE A 179 6.69 -5.95 -2.29
C ILE A 179 5.52 -6.76 -1.76
N THR A 180 4.41 -6.09 -1.44
CA THR A 180 3.12 -6.74 -1.21
C THR A 180 2.18 -6.39 -2.35
N ARG A 181 1.38 -7.35 -2.80
CA ARG A 181 0.35 -7.15 -3.82
C ARG A 181 -0.97 -7.62 -3.27
N CYS A 182 -1.93 -6.73 -3.22
CA CYS A 182 -3.23 -7.02 -2.63
C CYS A 182 -4.33 -7.02 -3.66
N SER A 183 -5.39 -7.72 -3.33
CA SER A 183 -6.67 -7.63 -3.99
C SER A 183 -7.41 -6.33 -3.61
N ASN A 184 -8.59 -6.11 -4.17
CA ASN A 184 -9.38 -4.91 -3.88
C ASN A 184 -9.76 -4.84 -2.40
N ASN A 185 -9.75 -3.63 -1.84
CA ASN A 185 -10.02 -3.39 -0.43
C ASN A 185 -11.39 -2.79 -0.21
N TYR A 186 -11.98 -3.10 0.94
CA TYR A 186 -13.19 -2.45 1.43
C TYR A 186 -13.07 -2.17 2.93
N GLY A 187 -13.92 -1.29 3.47
CA GLY A 187 -13.91 -0.95 4.89
C GLY A 187 -14.68 0.34 5.18
N THR A 188 -14.55 0.86 6.40
CA THR A 188 -15.36 1.97 6.93
C THR A 188 -15.23 3.29 6.17
N HIS A 189 -14.07 3.59 5.60
CA HIS A 189 -13.85 4.82 4.83
C HIS A 189 -14.01 4.61 3.31
N HIS A 190 -14.74 3.58 2.92
CA HIS A 190 -14.91 3.20 1.53
C HIS A 190 -16.07 3.97 0.91
N PHE A 191 -15.85 4.58 -0.25
CA PHE A 191 -16.90 5.30 -0.95
C PHE A 191 -17.93 4.36 -1.57
N PRO A 192 -19.24 4.76 -1.59
CA PRO A 192 -20.32 3.91 -2.10
C PRO A 192 -20.18 3.47 -3.55
N GLU A 193 -19.44 4.21 -4.37
CA GLU A 193 -19.21 3.88 -5.77
C GLU A 193 -18.27 2.70 -6.00
N LYS A 194 -17.61 2.20 -4.98
CA LYS A 194 -16.75 1.03 -5.11
C LYS A 194 -17.58 -0.26 -5.11
N LEU A 195 -17.05 -1.30 -5.77
CA LEU A 195 -17.81 -2.51 -6.10
C LEU A 195 -18.45 -3.21 -4.89
N ILE A 196 -17.72 -3.41 -3.78
CA ILE A 196 -18.27 -4.13 -2.63
C ILE A 196 -19.43 -3.37 -1.97
N PRO A 197 -19.33 -2.08 -1.64
CA PRO A 197 -20.48 -1.34 -1.14
C PRO A 197 -21.66 -1.34 -2.11
N LEU A 198 -21.40 -1.24 -3.41
CA LEU A 198 -22.44 -1.30 -4.42
C LEU A 198 -23.12 -2.67 -4.45
N MET A 199 -22.37 -3.76 -4.38
CA MET A 199 -22.92 -5.11 -4.35
C MET A 199 -23.77 -5.34 -3.10
N ILE A 200 -23.29 -4.93 -1.93
CA ILE A 200 -24.05 -5.04 -0.68
C ILE A 200 -25.37 -4.26 -0.79
N ASN A 201 -25.30 -3.04 -1.27
CA ASN A 201 -26.50 -2.21 -1.45
C ASN A 201 -27.50 -2.87 -2.42
N ASN A 202 -27.01 -3.42 -3.54
CA ASN A 202 -27.86 -4.09 -4.51
C ASN A 202 -28.50 -5.37 -3.93
N ILE A 203 -27.79 -6.13 -3.13
CA ILE A 203 -28.32 -7.30 -2.44
C ILE A 203 -29.46 -6.90 -1.48
N LEU A 204 -29.24 -5.86 -0.68
CA LEU A 204 -30.24 -5.35 0.27
C LEU A 204 -31.50 -4.84 -0.46
N GLN A 205 -31.35 -4.27 -1.65
CA GLN A 205 -32.45 -3.79 -2.45
C GLN A 205 -33.02 -4.85 -3.41
N LYS A 206 -32.55 -6.08 -3.35
CA LYS A 206 -32.92 -7.18 -4.25
C LYS A 206 -32.73 -6.85 -5.74
N LYS A 207 -31.72 -6.06 -6.04
CA LYS A 207 -31.35 -5.72 -7.42
C LYS A 207 -30.30 -6.69 -7.96
N PRO A 208 -30.18 -6.84 -9.29
CA PRO A 208 -29.12 -7.62 -9.89
C PRO A 208 -27.75 -7.09 -9.48
N LEU A 209 -26.81 -8.01 -9.25
CA LEU A 209 -25.43 -7.63 -8.95
C LEU A 209 -24.75 -7.08 -10.22
N PRO A 210 -23.91 -6.03 -10.08
CA PRO A 210 -23.15 -5.52 -11.22
C PRO A 210 -22.11 -6.54 -11.65
N ILE A 211 -22.03 -6.79 -12.96
CA ILE A 211 -21.03 -7.62 -13.58
C ILE A 211 -20.25 -6.76 -14.57
N TYR A 212 -18.95 -6.69 -14.42
CA TYR A 212 -18.08 -5.91 -15.28
C TYR A 212 -17.52 -6.78 -16.41
N GLY A 213 -17.55 -6.24 -17.63
CA GLY A 213 -17.16 -6.97 -18.82
C GLY A 213 -18.08 -8.17 -19.07
N LYS A 214 -17.49 -9.31 -19.40
CA LYS A 214 -18.21 -10.56 -19.61
C LYS A 214 -18.43 -11.37 -18.34
N GLY A 215 -18.06 -10.84 -17.19
CA GLY A 215 -18.04 -11.55 -15.92
C GLY A 215 -16.89 -12.55 -15.80
N ASP A 216 -15.93 -12.49 -16.71
CA ASP A 216 -14.79 -13.41 -16.74
C ASP A 216 -13.65 -12.97 -15.80
N ASN A 217 -13.69 -11.72 -15.34
CA ASN A 217 -12.67 -11.18 -14.44
C ASN A 217 -12.97 -11.61 -13.02
N ILE A 218 -12.09 -12.39 -12.46
CA ILE A 218 -12.16 -12.77 -11.05
C ILE A 218 -11.43 -11.69 -10.25
N ARG A 219 -12.14 -11.12 -9.27
CA ARG A 219 -11.55 -10.17 -8.32
C ARG A 219 -11.82 -10.64 -6.92
N GLU A 220 -10.76 -10.79 -6.17
CA GLU A 220 -10.83 -11.07 -4.75
C GLU A 220 -10.94 -9.76 -3.98
N TRP A 221 -11.58 -9.85 -2.82
CA TRP A 221 -11.79 -8.69 -1.96
C TRP A 221 -11.27 -8.99 -0.57
N ILE A 222 -10.62 -8.01 0.02
CA ILE A 222 -10.07 -8.12 1.37
C ILE A 222 -10.52 -6.91 2.19
N HIS A 223 -10.88 -7.16 3.45
CA HIS A 223 -11.11 -6.07 4.37
C HIS A 223 -9.83 -5.28 4.62
N VAL A 224 -9.93 -3.95 4.66
CA VAL A 224 -8.75 -3.08 4.82
C VAL A 224 -7.94 -3.42 6.07
N ASP A 225 -8.60 -3.79 7.16
CA ASP A 225 -7.90 -4.14 8.40
C ASP A 225 -7.05 -5.40 8.24
N ASP A 226 -7.56 -6.40 7.53
CA ASP A 226 -6.80 -7.63 7.24
C ASP A 226 -5.64 -7.35 6.31
N HIS A 227 -5.82 -6.46 5.34
CA HIS A 227 -4.72 -6.02 4.48
C HIS A 227 -3.63 -5.32 5.33
N CYS A 228 -4.01 -4.41 6.20
CA CYS A 228 -3.06 -3.71 7.07
C CYS A 228 -2.29 -4.69 7.97
N ARG A 229 -2.97 -5.68 8.55
CA ARG A 229 -2.32 -6.72 9.35
C ARG A 229 -1.36 -7.55 8.52
N GLY A 230 -1.73 -7.88 7.28
CA GLY A 230 -0.87 -8.59 6.35
C GLY A 230 0.39 -7.80 6.00
N VAL A 231 0.24 -6.51 5.70
CA VAL A 231 1.38 -5.62 5.45
C VAL A 231 2.31 -5.57 6.66
N PHE A 232 1.76 -5.40 7.84
CA PHE A 232 2.55 -5.35 9.07
C PHE A 232 3.35 -6.65 9.29
N ALA A 233 2.72 -7.78 9.11
CA ALA A 233 3.37 -9.07 9.32
C ALA A 233 4.50 -9.31 8.29
N VAL A 234 4.30 -8.92 7.03
CA VAL A 234 5.34 -8.97 6.01
C VAL A 234 6.47 -7.99 6.34
N LEU A 235 6.13 -6.79 6.80
CA LEU A 235 7.11 -5.78 7.21
C LEU A 235 8.02 -6.30 8.32
N GLU A 236 7.47 -7.00 9.30
CA GLU A 236 8.22 -7.52 10.45
C GLU A 236 8.98 -8.81 10.14
N ASN A 237 8.44 -9.69 9.29
CA ASN A 237 8.92 -11.06 9.15
C ASN A 237 9.21 -11.50 7.71
N GLY A 238 8.88 -10.70 6.72
CA GLY A 238 9.15 -11.03 5.32
C GLY A 238 10.64 -11.09 5.02
N ASN A 239 11.00 -11.82 3.97
CA ASN A 239 12.37 -11.95 3.52
C ASN A 239 12.73 -10.86 2.50
N PRO A 240 13.93 -10.29 2.58
CA PRO A 240 14.39 -9.31 1.61
C PRO A 240 14.30 -9.82 0.17
N GLY A 241 13.82 -8.98 -0.73
CA GLY A 241 13.71 -9.28 -2.16
C GLY A 241 12.48 -10.09 -2.56
N GLU A 242 11.65 -10.51 -1.60
CA GLU A 242 10.47 -11.32 -1.87
C GLU A 242 9.23 -10.49 -2.20
N ILE A 243 8.27 -11.16 -2.82
CA ILE A 243 6.94 -10.63 -3.15
C ILE A 243 5.91 -11.46 -2.42
N TYR A 244 4.94 -10.80 -1.80
CA TYR A 244 3.88 -11.46 -1.05
C TYR A 244 2.52 -11.00 -1.56
N ASN A 245 1.70 -11.93 -2.05
CA ASN A 245 0.30 -11.65 -2.37
C ASN A 245 -0.54 -11.70 -1.11
N ILE A 246 -1.34 -10.67 -0.90
CA ILE A 246 -2.26 -10.56 0.24
C ILE A 246 -3.68 -10.53 -0.31
N SER A 247 -4.45 -11.59 -0.05
CA SER A 247 -5.81 -11.71 -0.56
C SER A 247 -6.81 -12.01 0.56
N GLY A 248 -8.09 -11.81 0.27
CA GLY A 248 -9.18 -12.07 1.21
C GLY A 248 -9.60 -13.53 1.32
N THR A 249 -9.04 -14.43 0.51
CA THR A 249 -9.35 -15.84 0.55
C THR A 249 -8.38 -16.62 1.43
N ASP A 250 -8.77 -17.84 1.83
CA ASP A 250 -8.00 -18.63 2.80
C ASP A 250 -6.71 -19.24 2.25
N GLU A 251 -6.42 -19.06 0.98
CA GLU A 251 -5.19 -19.55 0.36
C GLU A 251 -4.03 -18.59 0.58
N LEU A 252 -3.47 -18.63 1.76
CA LEU A 252 -2.54 -17.62 2.23
C LEU A 252 -1.20 -18.20 2.59
N ARG A 253 -0.52 -18.88 1.65
CA ARG A 253 0.84 -19.37 1.93
C ARG A 253 1.75 -18.29 2.47
N ASN A 254 1.66 -17.10 1.86
CA ASN A 254 2.53 -16.00 2.21
C ASN A 254 2.04 -15.23 3.44
N ILE A 255 0.77 -15.36 3.77
CA ILE A 255 0.16 -14.66 4.89
C ILE A 255 -0.09 -15.58 6.10
N GLU A 256 0.13 -16.88 5.98
CA GLU A 256 0.07 -17.79 7.13
C GLU A 256 0.97 -17.32 8.26
N LEU A 257 2.14 -16.82 7.91
CA LEU A 257 3.06 -16.20 8.86
C LEU A 257 2.42 -15.01 9.56
N ALA A 258 1.68 -14.18 8.81
CA ALA A 258 0.97 -13.04 9.34
C ALA A 258 -0.09 -13.45 10.36
N ARG A 259 -0.88 -14.45 10.05
CA ARG A 259 -1.92 -14.96 10.95
C ARG A 259 -1.35 -15.51 12.24
N LYS A 260 -0.23 -16.23 12.18
CA LYS A 260 0.45 -16.74 13.37
C LYS A 260 0.91 -15.65 14.32
N ILE A 261 1.30 -14.51 13.78
CA ILE A 261 1.80 -13.38 14.57
C ILE A 261 0.65 -12.56 15.17
N ILE A 262 -0.43 -12.40 14.43
CA ILE A 262 -1.59 -11.61 14.85
C ILE A 262 -2.44 -12.35 15.89
N SER A 263 -2.37 -13.68 15.94
CA SER A 263 -3.11 -14.48 16.92
C SER A 263 -2.49 -14.46 18.33
N TYR A 264 -1.40 -13.75 18.53
CA TYR A 264 -0.76 -13.51 19.82
C TYR A 264 -0.96 -12.06 20.27
#